data_759c14b23c28ede4c738c5d9761fa06c
#
_entry.id   759c14b23c28ede4c738c5d9761fa06c
#
_cell.length_a   1.000
_cell.length_b   1.000
_cell.length_c   1.000
_cell.angle_alpha   90.00
_cell.angle_beta   90.00
_cell.angle_gamma   90.00
#
_symmetry.space_group_name_H-M   'P 1'
#
loop_
_entity.id
_entity.type
_entity.pdbx_description
1 polymer ?
#
loop_
_entity_poly.entity_id
_entity_poly.type
_entity_poly.pdbx_seq_one_letter_code
_entity_poly.pdbx_strand_id
1 'polypeptide(L)'
;LGLLGSEMCIRDSTCSTIDKSLIHIPSSSTIDDTWISSDRNIRTLSSIQTLLGHGRLANTGYVSILPVDQGIEHTAGASFAPNPLYFDPENIVKLAIEGGCNAIASTFGVLGSVARKYAHKIPFIAKLNHNELLTYPNSYDQVMFGTVKEAWNMGAVAVGATIYFGSEQSRRQLVEIAEAFEYAHELGMATILWCYLRNNAFKKDGVDYHAAADLTGQANHLGVTIKADIVKQKLPVNNGGFTAIKFGKTNDKVYTELTSEHPIDLCRYQVANGYMGRVGLINSGGESHGSSDLKDAVITAIVNKRAGGMGLISGRKAFQKPMKDGIELLNTIQDVYLDSSITIA
;
A
#
# COMPACT_ATOMS: atom_id res chain seq x y z
N LEU A 1 10.43 27.27 10.31
CA LEU A 1 9.14 27.45 11.02
C LEU A 1 7.97 26.71 10.36
N GLY A 2 7.94 26.57 9.00
CA GLY A 2 6.80 25.94 8.30
C GLY A 2 6.69 24.43 8.48
N LEU A 3 7.76 23.70 8.72
CA LEU A 3 7.77 22.23 8.76
C LEU A 3 7.49 21.68 10.16
N LEU A 4 7.96 22.32 11.20
CA LEU A 4 7.58 21.99 12.58
C LEU A 4 6.10 22.31 12.83
N GLY A 5 5.60 23.40 12.25
CA GLY A 5 4.19 23.76 12.30
C GLY A 5 3.28 22.77 11.58
N SER A 6 3.71 22.18 10.46
CA SER A 6 2.92 21.18 9.71
C SER A 6 2.86 19.84 10.42
N GLU A 7 3.97 19.38 11.03
CA GLU A 7 3.99 18.13 11.80
C GLU A 7 3.15 18.27 13.07
N MET A 8 3.27 19.34 13.79
CA MET A 8 2.41 19.63 14.95
C MET A 8 0.94 19.69 14.55
N CYS A 9 0.63 20.31 13.42
CA CYS A 9 -0.74 20.38 12.91
C CYS A 9 -1.34 18.98 12.64
N ILE A 10 -0.57 18.08 12.02
CA ILE A 10 -1.06 16.72 11.74
C ILE A 10 -1.13 15.82 12.98
N ARG A 11 -0.36 16.10 14.04
CA ARG A 11 -0.45 15.37 15.31
C ARG A 11 -1.68 15.71 16.13
N ASP A 12 -2.09 16.95 16.13
CA ASP A 12 -3.07 17.51 17.07
C ASP A 12 -4.41 17.88 16.43
N SER A 13 -4.47 17.97 15.10
CA SER A 13 -5.71 18.33 14.40
C SER A 13 -6.78 17.23 14.50
N THR A 14 -8.04 17.63 14.39
CA THR A 14 -9.18 16.71 14.27
C THR A 14 -9.55 16.54 12.81
N CYS A 15 -10.16 15.41 12.46
CA CYS A 15 -10.76 15.24 11.14
C CYS A 15 -12.05 16.04 11.07
N SER A 16 -12.14 16.95 10.09
CA SER A 16 -13.27 17.87 9.93
C SER A 16 -14.34 17.36 8.94
N THR A 17 -14.13 16.20 8.34
CA THR A 17 -14.97 15.68 7.25
C THR A 17 -15.76 14.45 7.69
N ILE A 18 -15.20 13.26 7.53
CA ILE A 18 -15.85 12.00 7.89
C ILE A 18 -15.50 11.65 9.34
N ASP A 19 -16.51 11.57 10.19
CA ASP A 19 -16.32 11.27 11.61
C ASP A 19 -15.76 9.85 11.82
N LYS A 20 -14.84 9.71 12.77
CA LYS A 20 -14.19 8.42 13.06
C LYS A 20 -15.17 7.35 13.55
N SER A 21 -16.32 7.72 14.09
CA SER A 21 -17.36 6.77 14.50
C SER A 21 -17.98 6.01 13.33
N LEU A 22 -17.80 6.51 12.10
CA LEU A 22 -18.32 5.88 10.88
C LEU A 22 -17.35 4.88 10.26
N ILE A 23 -16.10 4.85 10.70
CA ILE A 23 -15.08 3.99 10.13
C ILE A 23 -14.73 2.79 11.01
N HIS A 24 -14.28 1.72 10.38
CA HIS A 24 -13.74 0.54 11.06
C HIS A 24 -12.25 0.77 11.32
N ILE A 25 -11.90 0.99 12.58
CA ILE A 25 -10.54 1.35 13.00
C ILE A 25 -9.71 0.08 13.22
N PRO A 26 -8.47 0.01 12.70
CA PRO A 26 -7.56 -1.09 13.00
C PRO A 26 -7.32 -1.24 14.51
N SER A 27 -7.33 -2.49 15.00
CA SER A 27 -7.09 -2.83 16.40
C SER A 27 -6.55 -4.24 16.53
N SER A 28 -6.18 -4.64 17.74
CA SER A 28 -5.78 -6.02 18.04
C SER A 28 -6.87 -7.06 17.78
N SER A 29 -8.13 -6.64 17.73
CA SER A 29 -9.31 -7.47 17.46
C SER A 29 -9.93 -7.23 16.08
N THR A 30 -9.18 -6.65 15.14
CA THR A 30 -9.69 -6.28 13.81
C THR A 30 -10.32 -7.46 13.07
N ILE A 31 -9.80 -8.68 13.19
CA ILE A 31 -10.40 -9.86 12.56
C ILE A 31 -11.80 -10.09 13.12
N ASP A 32 -11.95 -10.10 14.44
CA ASP A 32 -13.23 -10.37 15.11
C ASP A 32 -14.23 -9.22 14.95
N ASP A 33 -13.75 -7.99 14.91
CA ASP A 33 -14.60 -6.80 14.84
C ASP A 33 -15.07 -6.48 13.41
N THR A 34 -14.24 -6.78 12.42
CA THR A 34 -14.46 -6.33 11.03
C THR A 34 -14.51 -7.47 10.03
N TRP A 35 -13.46 -8.29 9.96
CA TRP A 35 -13.29 -9.28 8.90
C TRP A 35 -14.22 -10.49 9.04
N ILE A 36 -14.62 -10.84 10.26
CA ILE A 36 -15.52 -11.98 10.54
C ILE A 36 -16.87 -11.85 9.82
N SER A 37 -17.32 -10.65 9.57
CA SER A 37 -18.58 -10.36 8.87
C SER A 37 -18.47 -10.43 7.34
N SER A 38 -17.26 -10.64 6.81
CA SER A 38 -17.03 -10.76 5.37
C SER A 38 -17.30 -12.20 4.89
N ASP A 39 -17.23 -12.40 3.57
CA ASP A 39 -17.33 -13.73 2.96
C ASP A 39 -15.98 -14.48 2.88
N ARG A 40 -14.94 -13.97 3.54
CA ARG A 40 -13.61 -14.61 3.57
C ARG A 40 -13.71 -15.94 4.33
N ASN A 41 -13.14 -17.00 3.74
CA ASN A 41 -13.12 -18.29 4.43
C ASN A 41 -12.15 -18.28 5.61
N ILE A 42 -12.22 -19.27 6.47
CA ILE A 42 -11.43 -19.35 7.70
C ILE A 42 -9.91 -19.35 7.43
N ARG A 43 -9.46 -19.91 6.32
CA ARG A 43 -8.04 -19.95 5.95
C ARG A 43 -7.55 -18.57 5.53
N THR A 44 -8.36 -17.81 4.80
CA THR A 44 -8.07 -16.40 4.44
C THR A 44 -7.99 -15.53 5.69
N LEU A 45 -8.93 -15.69 6.63
CA LEU A 45 -8.87 -14.96 7.91
C LEU A 45 -7.60 -15.29 8.68
N SER A 46 -7.19 -16.57 8.71
CA SER A 46 -5.94 -17.00 9.33
C SER A 46 -4.72 -16.39 8.64
N SER A 47 -4.72 -16.29 7.32
CA SER A 47 -3.62 -15.64 6.57
C SER A 47 -3.55 -14.15 6.85
N ILE A 48 -4.68 -13.46 6.94
CA ILE A 48 -4.72 -12.04 7.34
C ILE A 48 -4.19 -11.89 8.76
N GLN A 49 -4.59 -12.76 9.69
CA GLN A 49 -4.07 -12.74 11.05
C GLN A 49 -2.56 -13.01 11.10
N THR A 50 -2.04 -13.86 10.23
CA THR A 50 -0.60 -14.09 10.11
C THR A 50 0.14 -12.81 9.72
N LEU A 51 -0.38 -12.04 8.76
CA LEU A 51 0.17 -10.73 8.41
C LEU A 51 0.13 -9.76 9.60
N LEU A 52 -0.99 -9.71 10.31
CA LEU A 52 -1.18 -8.83 11.47
C LEU A 52 -0.39 -9.27 12.70
N GLY A 53 -0.01 -10.54 12.78
CA GLY A 53 0.62 -11.14 13.95
C GLY A 53 2.15 -11.22 13.91
N HIS A 54 2.80 -10.58 12.94
CA HIS A 54 4.25 -10.68 12.75
C HIS A 54 4.94 -9.32 12.85
N GLY A 55 6.22 -9.33 13.26
CA GLY A 55 7.05 -8.14 13.36
C GLY A 55 6.78 -7.26 14.58
N ARG A 56 7.31 -6.05 14.55
CA ARG A 56 7.16 -5.10 15.67
C ARG A 56 5.73 -4.63 15.90
N LEU A 57 4.91 -4.63 14.84
CA LEU A 57 3.49 -4.24 14.91
C LEU A 57 2.56 -5.45 15.14
N ALA A 58 3.11 -6.60 15.53
CA ALA A 58 2.32 -7.80 15.79
C ALA A 58 1.16 -7.52 16.75
N ASN A 59 -0.04 -7.94 16.35
CA ASN A 59 -1.26 -7.87 17.18
C ASN A 59 -1.72 -6.45 17.54
N THR A 60 -1.33 -5.45 16.75
CA THR A 60 -1.83 -4.07 16.89
C THR A 60 -2.97 -3.74 15.92
N GLY A 61 -3.15 -4.54 14.89
CA GLY A 61 -4.02 -4.24 13.75
C GLY A 61 -3.33 -3.41 12.66
N TYR A 62 -2.11 -2.97 12.88
CA TYR A 62 -1.31 -2.23 11.90
C TYR A 62 -0.26 -3.10 11.24
N VAL A 63 0.14 -2.72 10.02
CA VAL A 63 1.16 -3.41 9.25
C VAL A 63 2.26 -2.47 8.74
N SER A 64 3.48 -2.98 8.75
CA SER A 64 4.64 -2.37 8.11
C SER A 64 5.18 -3.39 7.11
N ILE A 65 5.12 -3.09 5.82
CA ILE A 65 5.48 -4.01 4.75
C ILE A 65 6.68 -3.44 4.00
N LEU A 66 7.68 -4.27 3.73
CA LEU A 66 8.78 -3.95 2.83
C LEU A 66 8.45 -4.47 1.43
N PRO A 67 8.17 -3.59 0.45
CA PRO A 67 8.02 -4.00 -0.94
C PRO A 67 9.36 -3.85 -1.67
N VAL A 68 9.83 -4.92 -2.29
CA VAL A 68 10.98 -4.90 -3.20
C VAL A 68 10.63 -5.69 -4.45
N ASP A 69 9.81 -5.10 -5.30
CA ASP A 69 9.42 -5.62 -6.62
C ASP A 69 10.08 -4.81 -7.77
N GLN A 70 11.09 -4.05 -7.44
CA GLN A 70 11.88 -3.27 -8.40
C GLN A 70 12.74 -4.16 -9.29
N GLY A 71 13.19 -3.59 -10.41
CA GLY A 71 13.98 -4.29 -11.41
C GLY A 71 13.16 -4.78 -12.60
N ILE A 72 11.87 -4.45 -12.65
CA ILE A 72 10.95 -4.85 -13.73
C ILE A 72 10.33 -3.62 -14.38
N GLU A 73 9.61 -2.80 -13.63
CA GLU A 73 9.05 -1.51 -14.08
C GLU A 73 10.13 -0.41 -14.14
N HIS A 74 11.06 -0.46 -13.20
CA HIS A 74 12.29 0.34 -13.19
C HIS A 74 13.47 -0.61 -13.41
N THR A 75 14.57 -0.10 -13.97
CA THR A 75 15.75 -0.96 -14.18
C THR A 75 16.28 -1.49 -12.85
N ALA A 76 16.79 -2.71 -12.87
CA ALA A 76 17.47 -3.29 -11.71
C ALA A 76 18.68 -2.44 -11.28
N GLY A 77 19.40 -1.88 -12.25
CA GLY A 77 20.52 -0.96 -12.00
C GLY A 77 20.09 0.28 -11.21
N ALA A 78 19.05 0.98 -11.66
CA ALA A 78 18.54 2.16 -10.93
C ALA A 78 18.04 1.80 -9.54
N SER A 79 17.47 0.62 -9.38
CA SER A 79 16.89 0.17 -8.12
C SER A 79 17.95 -0.23 -7.09
N PHE A 80 18.98 -0.97 -7.49
CA PHE A 80 19.93 -1.60 -6.57
C PHE A 80 21.34 -1.03 -6.59
N ALA A 81 21.70 -0.18 -7.56
CA ALA A 81 23.02 0.47 -7.55
C ALA A 81 23.30 1.30 -6.29
N PRO A 82 22.30 1.99 -5.67
CA PRO A 82 22.53 2.70 -4.42
C PRO A 82 23.03 1.81 -3.28
N ASN A 83 22.61 0.54 -3.23
CA ASN A 83 23.16 -0.48 -2.35
C ASN A 83 23.22 -1.84 -3.09
N PRO A 84 24.34 -2.20 -3.69
CA PRO A 84 24.48 -3.42 -4.49
C PRO A 84 24.22 -4.73 -3.72
N LEU A 85 24.27 -4.72 -2.40
CA LEU A 85 23.92 -5.90 -1.60
C LEU A 85 22.52 -6.42 -1.90
N TYR A 86 21.62 -5.53 -2.31
CA TYR A 86 20.20 -5.88 -2.56
C TYR A 86 19.95 -6.47 -3.95
N PHE A 87 20.99 -6.65 -4.77
CA PHE A 87 20.90 -7.59 -5.91
C PHE A 87 20.71 -9.03 -5.43
N ASP A 88 21.15 -9.34 -4.21
CA ASP A 88 20.96 -10.66 -3.61
C ASP A 88 19.62 -10.70 -2.85
N PRO A 89 18.67 -11.56 -3.25
CA PRO A 89 17.37 -11.71 -2.58
C PRO A 89 17.46 -11.98 -1.07
N GLU A 90 18.48 -12.69 -0.61
CA GLU A 90 18.63 -12.97 0.82
C GLU A 90 18.80 -11.70 1.63
N ASN A 91 19.55 -10.71 1.14
CA ASN A 91 19.72 -9.43 1.82
C ASN A 91 18.43 -8.61 1.86
N ILE A 92 17.58 -8.73 0.84
CA ILE A 92 16.25 -8.09 0.83
C ILE A 92 15.39 -8.66 1.97
N VAL A 93 15.34 -9.97 2.10
CA VAL A 93 14.56 -10.63 3.16
C VAL A 93 15.13 -10.31 4.54
N LYS A 94 16.46 -10.29 4.70
CA LYS A 94 17.11 -9.89 5.94
C LYS A 94 16.73 -8.47 6.37
N LEU A 95 16.68 -7.55 5.42
CA LEU A 95 16.23 -6.17 5.71
C LEU A 95 14.80 -6.17 6.29
N ALA A 96 13.89 -6.92 5.69
CA ALA A 96 12.51 -7.01 6.18
C ALA A 96 12.43 -7.60 7.59
N ILE A 97 13.17 -8.67 7.86
CA ILE A 97 13.19 -9.34 9.17
C ILE A 97 13.82 -8.44 10.22
N GLU A 98 15.03 -7.94 9.99
CA GLU A 98 15.76 -7.08 10.94
C GLU A 98 15.09 -5.72 11.10
N GLY A 99 14.41 -5.24 10.05
CA GLY A 99 13.59 -4.03 10.08
C GLY A 99 12.26 -4.19 10.83
N GLY A 100 11.93 -5.39 11.30
CA GLY A 100 10.73 -5.64 12.11
C GLY A 100 9.42 -5.58 11.32
N CYS A 101 9.45 -5.79 10.00
CA CYS A 101 8.27 -5.73 9.15
C CYS A 101 7.31 -6.91 9.40
N ASN A 102 6.02 -6.67 9.17
CA ASN A 102 5.00 -7.72 9.19
C ASN A 102 5.15 -8.70 8.03
N ALA A 103 5.62 -8.21 6.88
CA ALA A 103 5.71 -9.00 5.67
C ALA A 103 6.72 -8.40 4.70
N ILE A 104 7.16 -9.22 3.75
CA ILE A 104 7.89 -8.81 2.57
C ILE A 104 7.02 -9.05 1.33
N ALA A 105 6.88 -8.04 0.49
CA ALA A 105 6.24 -8.15 -0.82
C ALA A 105 7.31 -8.10 -1.90
N SER A 106 7.39 -9.12 -2.74
CA SER A 106 8.41 -9.16 -3.78
C SER A 106 7.97 -10.04 -4.96
N THR A 107 8.87 -10.16 -5.93
CA THR A 107 8.68 -10.95 -7.14
C THR A 107 8.78 -12.45 -6.85
N PHE A 108 8.26 -13.27 -7.77
CA PHE A 108 8.41 -14.73 -7.70
C PHE A 108 9.87 -15.16 -7.70
N GLY A 109 10.70 -14.48 -8.50
CA GLY A 109 12.14 -14.79 -8.56
C GLY A 109 12.84 -14.53 -7.24
N VAL A 110 12.58 -13.40 -6.61
CA VAL A 110 13.17 -13.06 -5.30
C VAL A 110 12.69 -14.03 -4.22
N LEU A 111 11.40 -14.17 -4.05
CA LEU A 111 10.84 -15.00 -2.98
C LEU A 111 11.15 -16.49 -3.20
N GLY A 112 11.05 -16.98 -4.44
CA GLY A 112 11.34 -18.37 -4.78
C GLY A 112 12.76 -18.77 -4.52
N SER A 113 13.73 -17.87 -4.73
CA SER A 113 15.14 -18.17 -4.47
C SER A 113 15.49 -18.35 -2.99
N VAL A 114 14.62 -17.91 -2.07
CA VAL A 114 14.87 -17.95 -0.62
C VAL A 114 13.72 -18.59 0.18
N ALA A 115 12.68 -19.09 -0.48
CA ALA A 115 11.43 -19.51 0.18
C ALA A 115 11.66 -20.62 1.23
N ARG A 116 12.45 -21.65 0.94
CA ARG A 116 12.68 -22.75 1.90
C ARG A 116 13.37 -22.29 3.17
N LYS A 117 14.19 -21.26 3.09
CA LYS A 117 14.92 -20.71 4.23
C LYS A 117 14.08 -19.71 5.04
N TYR A 118 13.19 -18.97 4.37
CA TYR A 118 12.59 -17.78 4.98
C TYR A 118 11.06 -17.74 5.01
N ALA A 119 10.33 -18.53 4.23
CA ALA A 119 8.87 -18.47 4.19
C ALA A 119 8.20 -18.71 5.55
N HIS A 120 8.84 -19.46 6.44
CA HIS A 120 8.37 -19.72 7.80
C HIS A 120 8.87 -18.68 8.83
N LYS A 121 9.73 -17.75 8.42
CA LYS A 121 10.34 -16.73 9.29
C LYS A 121 9.72 -15.35 9.12
N ILE A 122 9.15 -15.07 7.98
CA ILE A 122 8.45 -13.82 7.68
C ILE A 122 7.35 -14.10 6.65
N PRO A 123 6.14 -13.56 6.81
CA PRO A 123 5.08 -13.69 5.82
C PRO A 123 5.48 -13.14 4.45
N PHE A 124 5.21 -13.92 3.40
CA PHE A 124 5.47 -13.55 2.00
C PHE A 124 4.18 -13.06 1.35
N ILE A 125 4.31 -11.95 0.62
CA ILE A 125 3.31 -11.42 -0.31
C ILE A 125 3.92 -11.55 -1.69
N ALA A 126 3.43 -12.48 -2.50
CA ALA A 126 3.95 -12.71 -3.84
C ALA A 126 3.27 -11.78 -4.85
N LYS A 127 4.04 -10.92 -5.49
CA LYS A 127 3.52 -9.99 -6.49
C LYS A 127 3.31 -10.71 -7.82
N LEU A 128 2.05 -10.77 -8.28
CA LEU A 128 1.64 -11.56 -9.44
C LEU A 128 2.01 -10.93 -10.78
N ASN A 129 1.91 -9.60 -10.88
CA ASN A 129 2.04 -8.91 -12.16
C ASN A 129 2.96 -7.69 -12.08
N HIS A 130 3.51 -7.32 -13.22
CA HIS A 130 4.40 -6.18 -13.35
C HIS A 130 4.29 -5.57 -14.74
N ASN A 131 4.59 -4.27 -14.84
CA ASN A 131 4.86 -3.60 -16.10
C ASN A 131 6.35 -3.78 -16.42
N GLU A 132 6.65 -4.59 -17.44
CA GLU A 132 8.06 -4.80 -17.82
C GLU A 132 8.53 -3.66 -18.73
N LEU A 133 9.66 -3.08 -18.36
CA LEU A 133 10.12 -1.80 -18.93
C LEU A 133 10.75 -1.91 -20.33
N LEU A 134 11.15 -3.09 -20.77
CA LEU A 134 11.82 -3.25 -22.06
C LEU A 134 10.87 -3.15 -23.25
N THR A 135 9.58 -3.37 -23.03
CA THR A 135 8.58 -3.11 -24.05
C THR A 135 8.32 -1.61 -24.15
N TYR A 136 8.83 -1.03 -25.22
CA TYR A 136 8.78 0.42 -25.47
C TYR A 136 8.09 0.71 -26.81
N PRO A 137 7.24 1.76 -26.90
CA PRO A 137 6.83 2.68 -25.85
C PRO A 137 5.94 2.02 -24.78
N ASN A 138 6.01 2.54 -23.55
CA ASN A 138 5.26 1.99 -22.43
C ASN A 138 3.76 2.25 -22.60
N SER A 139 2.96 1.18 -22.57
CA SER A 139 1.49 1.22 -22.62
C SER A 139 0.85 1.09 -21.22
N TYR A 140 1.64 1.08 -20.16
CA TYR A 140 1.21 0.83 -18.78
C TYR A 140 0.47 -0.50 -18.63
N ASP A 141 0.95 -1.52 -19.35
CA ASP A 141 0.42 -2.87 -19.22
C ASP A 141 1.00 -3.56 -17.98
N GLN A 142 0.17 -4.38 -17.35
CA GLN A 142 0.57 -5.26 -16.26
C GLN A 142 0.41 -6.69 -16.75
N VAL A 143 1.49 -7.44 -16.77
CA VAL A 143 1.48 -8.84 -17.22
C VAL A 143 1.79 -9.78 -16.05
N MET A 144 1.18 -10.95 -16.06
CA MET A 144 1.40 -11.97 -15.03
C MET A 144 2.79 -12.58 -15.17
N PHE A 145 3.56 -12.58 -14.08
CA PHE A 145 4.87 -13.21 -13.98
C PHE A 145 4.84 -14.54 -13.23
N GLY A 146 3.71 -14.89 -12.67
CA GLY A 146 3.49 -16.15 -11.98
C GLY A 146 2.01 -16.35 -11.68
N THR A 147 1.69 -17.52 -11.15
CA THR A 147 0.32 -17.89 -10.84
C THR A 147 0.04 -17.82 -9.33
N VAL A 148 -1.23 -17.72 -8.98
CA VAL A 148 -1.68 -17.81 -7.58
C VAL A 148 -1.25 -19.13 -6.95
N LYS A 149 -1.36 -20.24 -7.70
CA LYS A 149 -0.96 -21.58 -7.21
C LYS A 149 0.54 -21.67 -6.93
N GLU A 150 1.36 -21.04 -7.77
CA GLU A 150 2.81 -20.98 -7.55
C GLU A 150 3.13 -20.18 -6.27
N ALA A 151 2.45 -19.06 -6.03
CA ALA A 151 2.59 -18.30 -4.79
C ALA A 151 2.23 -19.15 -3.57
N TRP A 152 1.12 -19.88 -3.64
CA TRP A 152 0.69 -20.78 -2.59
C TRP A 152 1.71 -21.89 -2.32
N ASN A 153 2.24 -22.54 -3.37
CA ASN A 153 3.28 -23.56 -3.27
C ASN A 153 4.58 -23.04 -2.64
N MET A 154 4.87 -21.76 -2.82
CA MET A 154 6.04 -21.08 -2.26
C MET A 154 5.90 -20.78 -0.74
N GLY A 155 4.72 -20.93 -0.19
CA GLY A 155 4.40 -20.63 1.20
C GLY A 155 3.94 -19.19 1.43
N ALA A 156 3.60 -18.44 0.38
CA ALA A 156 3.05 -17.10 0.53
C ALA A 156 1.70 -17.13 1.24
N VAL A 157 1.46 -16.17 2.12
CA VAL A 157 0.17 -16.00 2.82
C VAL A 157 -0.75 -15.01 2.11
N ALA A 158 -0.19 -14.28 1.17
CA ALA A 158 -0.91 -13.28 0.38
C ALA A 158 -0.36 -13.20 -1.03
N VAL A 159 -1.19 -12.75 -1.95
CA VAL A 159 -0.78 -12.31 -3.27
C VAL A 159 -0.99 -10.80 -3.41
N GLY A 160 -0.11 -10.16 -4.17
CA GLY A 160 -0.23 -8.78 -4.53
C GLY A 160 -0.35 -8.61 -6.04
N ALA A 161 -0.99 -7.55 -6.47
CA ALA A 161 -1.08 -7.20 -7.88
C ALA A 161 -1.19 -5.69 -8.04
N THR A 162 -0.83 -5.19 -9.22
CA THR A 162 -1.08 -3.81 -9.61
C THR A 162 -2.16 -3.77 -10.69
N ILE A 163 -3.10 -2.84 -10.58
CA ILE A 163 -3.93 -2.41 -11.69
C ILE A 163 -3.59 -0.95 -11.95
N TYR A 164 -3.29 -0.63 -13.20
CA TYR A 164 -3.16 0.74 -13.67
C TYR A 164 -4.52 1.22 -14.18
N PHE A 165 -5.36 1.65 -13.24
CA PHE A 165 -6.70 2.16 -13.55
C PHE A 165 -6.64 3.36 -14.48
N GLY A 166 -7.48 3.33 -15.50
CA GLY A 166 -7.53 4.38 -16.52
C GLY A 166 -6.56 4.20 -17.68
N SER A 167 -5.65 3.23 -17.64
CA SER A 167 -4.80 2.87 -18.78
C SER A 167 -5.61 2.15 -19.87
N GLU A 168 -5.05 2.06 -21.06
CA GLU A 168 -5.68 1.31 -22.16
C GLU A 168 -5.92 -0.16 -21.83
N GLN A 169 -5.10 -0.73 -20.92
CA GLN A 169 -5.16 -2.13 -20.50
C GLN A 169 -5.95 -2.34 -19.20
N SER A 170 -6.51 -1.29 -18.62
CA SER A 170 -7.16 -1.33 -17.31
C SER A 170 -8.27 -2.39 -17.22
N ARG A 171 -9.11 -2.49 -18.22
CA ARG A 171 -10.24 -3.45 -18.23
C ARG A 171 -9.79 -4.89 -18.25
N ARG A 172 -8.76 -5.21 -19.03
CA ARG A 172 -8.18 -6.56 -19.06
C ARG A 172 -7.52 -6.89 -17.71
N GLN A 173 -6.77 -5.95 -17.15
CA GLN A 173 -6.14 -6.12 -15.83
C GLN A 173 -7.20 -6.36 -14.73
N LEU A 174 -8.32 -5.64 -14.76
CA LEU A 174 -9.42 -5.85 -13.82
C LEU A 174 -9.96 -7.29 -13.86
N VAL A 175 -10.25 -7.81 -15.05
CA VAL A 175 -10.75 -9.18 -15.21
C VAL A 175 -9.71 -10.20 -14.71
N GLU A 176 -8.46 -10.04 -15.12
CA GLU A 176 -7.37 -10.94 -14.77
C GLU A 176 -7.12 -10.99 -13.25
N ILE A 177 -7.12 -9.84 -12.60
CA ILE A 177 -6.87 -9.78 -11.16
C ILE A 177 -8.10 -10.17 -10.34
N ALA A 178 -9.31 -9.87 -10.82
CA ALA A 178 -10.53 -10.36 -10.17
C ALA A 178 -10.55 -11.90 -10.10
N GLU A 179 -10.20 -12.57 -11.19
CA GLU A 179 -10.07 -14.04 -11.23
C GLU A 179 -8.94 -14.54 -10.33
N ALA A 180 -7.79 -13.88 -10.33
CA ALA A 180 -6.67 -14.24 -9.48
C ALA A 180 -7.02 -14.08 -7.99
N PHE A 181 -7.71 -13.03 -7.60
CA PHE A 181 -8.12 -12.79 -6.21
C PHE A 181 -9.18 -13.79 -5.74
N GLU A 182 -10.14 -14.16 -6.60
CA GLU A 182 -11.08 -15.24 -6.31
C GLU A 182 -10.33 -16.54 -5.98
N TYR A 183 -9.36 -16.91 -6.81
CA TYR A 183 -8.58 -18.14 -6.60
C TYR A 183 -7.68 -18.06 -5.36
N ALA A 184 -7.08 -16.89 -5.10
CA ALA A 184 -6.30 -16.68 -3.88
C ALA A 184 -7.15 -16.88 -2.62
N HIS A 185 -8.35 -16.33 -2.57
CA HIS A 185 -9.28 -16.56 -1.47
C HIS A 185 -9.71 -18.02 -1.36
N GLU A 186 -9.96 -18.70 -2.47
CA GLU A 186 -10.25 -20.13 -2.48
C GLU A 186 -9.12 -20.94 -1.82
N LEU A 187 -7.86 -20.61 -2.10
CA LEU A 187 -6.68 -21.23 -1.49
C LEU A 187 -6.37 -20.73 -0.06
N GLY A 188 -7.12 -19.75 0.44
CA GLY A 188 -6.95 -19.22 1.78
C GLY A 188 -5.84 -18.18 1.92
N MET A 189 -5.49 -17.49 0.84
CA MET A 189 -4.54 -16.39 0.85
C MET A 189 -5.24 -15.03 0.90
N ALA A 190 -4.60 -14.06 1.55
CA ALA A 190 -5.03 -12.65 1.49
C ALA A 190 -4.69 -12.04 0.13
N THR A 191 -5.38 -10.94 -0.20
CA THR A 191 -5.20 -10.22 -1.46
C THR A 191 -4.89 -8.75 -1.20
N ILE A 192 -3.86 -8.23 -1.86
CA ILE A 192 -3.43 -6.85 -1.73
C ILE A 192 -3.33 -6.23 -3.12
N LEU A 193 -4.01 -5.10 -3.34
CA LEU A 193 -3.99 -4.43 -4.63
C LEU A 193 -3.27 -3.09 -4.56
N TRP A 194 -2.29 -2.91 -5.43
CA TRP A 194 -1.70 -1.61 -5.75
C TRP A 194 -2.66 -0.89 -6.68
N CYS A 195 -3.44 0.06 -6.14
CA CYS A 195 -4.49 0.79 -6.86
C CYS A 195 -3.93 2.05 -7.51
N TYR A 196 -3.12 1.90 -8.55
CA TYR A 196 -2.52 3.03 -9.21
C TYR A 196 -3.37 3.54 -10.37
N LEU A 197 -3.21 4.83 -10.65
CA LEU A 197 -3.80 5.49 -11.82
C LEU A 197 -2.74 5.66 -12.89
N ARG A 198 -3.09 5.37 -14.13
CA ARG A 198 -2.28 5.69 -15.31
C ARG A 198 -3.21 6.03 -16.47
N ASN A 199 -3.31 7.32 -16.75
CA ASN A 199 -4.05 7.82 -17.89
C ASN A 199 -3.40 9.13 -18.34
N ASN A 200 -3.01 9.21 -19.60
CA ASN A 200 -2.35 10.41 -20.13
C ASN A 200 -3.23 11.66 -20.01
N ALA A 201 -4.57 11.51 -20.06
CA ALA A 201 -5.50 12.61 -19.88
C ALA A 201 -5.54 13.17 -18.44
N PHE A 202 -4.94 12.46 -17.47
CA PHE A 202 -4.86 12.94 -16.08
C PHE A 202 -3.66 13.88 -15.85
N LYS A 203 -2.91 14.18 -16.88
CA LYS A 203 -1.96 15.29 -16.91
C LYS A 203 -2.54 16.34 -17.85
N LYS A 204 -2.84 17.51 -17.30
CA LYS A 204 -3.49 18.58 -18.04
C LYS A 204 -2.94 19.93 -17.62
N ASP A 205 -2.58 20.77 -18.60
CA ASP A 205 -2.09 22.13 -18.39
C ASP A 205 -0.93 22.18 -17.37
N GLY A 206 -0.01 21.21 -17.43
CA GLY A 206 1.16 21.12 -16.57
C GLY A 206 0.90 20.57 -15.18
N VAL A 207 -0.34 20.20 -14.84
CA VAL A 207 -0.71 19.61 -13.55
C VAL A 207 -0.93 18.10 -13.69
N ASP A 208 -0.40 17.35 -12.73
CA ASP A 208 -0.58 15.90 -12.62
C ASP A 208 -1.66 15.58 -11.59
N TYR A 209 -2.78 15.01 -12.04
CA TYR A 209 -3.92 14.66 -11.19
C TYR A 209 -3.91 13.21 -10.70
N HIS A 210 -2.87 12.42 -10.97
CA HIS A 210 -2.79 11.01 -10.59
C HIS A 210 -2.79 10.78 -9.07
N ALA A 211 -2.52 11.78 -8.26
CA ALA A 211 -2.61 11.71 -6.81
C ALA A 211 -3.82 12.45 -6.22
N ALA A 212 -4.74 12.95 -7.06
CA ALA A 212 -5.95 13.64 -6.59
C ALA A 212 -6.77 12.74 -5.66
N ALA A 213 -7.30 13.29 -4.57
CA ALA A 213 -8.03 12.53 -3.56
C ALA A 213 -9.26 11.81 -4.12
N ASP A 214 -10.02 12.48 -4.99
CA ASP A 214 -11.22 11.91 -5.62
C ASP A 214 -10.88 10.78 -6.60
N LEU A 215 -9.82 10.94 -7.40
CA LEU A 215 -9.38 9.91 -8.36
C LEU A 215 -8.74 8.71 -7.64
N THR A 216 -7.90 8.93 -6.64
CA THR A 216 -7.29 7.84 -5.88
C THR A 216 -8.33 7.11 -5.03
N GLY A 217 -9.29 7.83 -4.46
CA GLY A 217 -10.44 7.24 -3.78
C GLY A 217 -11.25 6.33 -4.71
N GLN A 218 -11.51 6.78 -5.93
CA GLN A 218 -12.19 5.96 -6.94
C GLN A 218 -11.39 4.71 -7.31
N ALA A 219 -10.07 4.82 -7.46
CA ALA A 219 -9.22 3.66 -7.70
C ALA A 219 -9.29 2.64 -6.55
N ASN A 220 -9.25 3.11 -5.31
CA ASN A 220 -9.44 2.26 -4.13
C ASN A 220 -10.79 1.54 -4.17
N HIS A 221 -11.86 2.26 -4.52
CA HIS A 221 -13.21 1.68 -4.57
C HIS A 221 -13.30 0.56 -5.63
N LEU A 222 -12.66 0.73 -6.77
CA LEU A 222 -12.55 -0.34 -7.77
C LEU A 222 -11.78 -1.56 -7.23
N GLY A 223 -10.70 -1.31 -6.50
CA GLY A 223 -9.89 -2.37 -5.88
C GLY A 223 -10.65 -3.19 -4.85
N VAL A 224 -11.41 -2.54 -3.98
CA VAL A 224 -12.22 -3.26 -2.98
C VAL A 224 -13.42 -3.98 -3.62
N THR A 225 -13.91 -3.48 -4.76
CA THR A 225 -15.00 -4.11 -5.52
C THR A 225 -14.59 -5.49 -6.03
N ILE A 226 -13.33 -5.69 -6.40
CA ILE A 226 -12.80 -7.01 -6.80
C ILE A 226 -12.23 -7.81 -5.63
N LYS A 227 -12.58 -7.43 -4.40
CA LYS A 227 -12.25 -8.15 -3.16
C LYS A 227 -10.77 -8.14 -2.79
N ALA A 228 -10.10 -7.00 -2.98
CA ALA A 228 -8.84 -6.77 -2.27
C ALA A 228 -9.11 -6.73 -0.76
N ASP A 229 -8.26 -7.37 0.02
CA ASP A 229 -8.31 -7.32 1.48
C ASP A 229 -7.61 -6.08 2.01
N ILE A 230 -6.57 -5.65 1.31
CA ILE A 230 -5.81 -4.44 1.59
C ILE A 230 -5.58 -3.72 0.26
N VAL A 231 -5.71 -2.40 0.25
CA VAL A 231 -5.36 -1.56 -0.90
C VAL A 231 -4.17 -0.70 -0.57
N LYS A 232 -3.24 -0.62 -1.51
CA LYS A 232 -2.10 0.30 -1.48
C LYS A 232 -2.42 1.51 -2.34
N GLN A 233 -2.19 2.70 -1.81
CA GLN A 233 -2.41 3.96 -2.51
C GLN A 233 -1.35 4.99 -2.15
N LYS A 234 -1.09 5.92 -3.05
CA LYS A 234 -0.32 7.12 -2.74
C LYS A 234 -1.09 8.01 -1.78
N LEU A 235 -0.38 8.78 -0.94
CA LEU A 235 -1.04 9.85 -0.19
C LEU A 235 -1.72 10.81 -1.17
N PRO A 236 -2.96 11.22 -0.88
CA PRO A 236 -3.71 12.06 -1.80
C PRO A 236 -3.36 13.54 -1.65
N VAL A 237 -3.63 14.29 -2.71
CA VAL A 237 -3.57 15.74 -2.73
C VAL A 237 -4.93 16.31 -3.15
N ASN A 238 -5.19 17.56 -2.76
CA ASN A 238 -6.37 18.30 -3.20
C ASN A 238 -5.98 19.24 -4.35
N ASN A 239 -6.27 18.84 -5.58
CA ASN A 239 -5.92 19.63 -6.77
C ASN A 239 -7.05 19.70 -7.81
N GLY A 240 -8.27 19.33 -7.42
CA GLY A 240 -9.46 19.44 -8.27
C GLY A 240 -9.85 18.18 -9.03
N GLY A 241 -8.98 17.19 -9.18
CA GLY A 241 -9.28 15.88 -9.74
C GLY A 241 -10.27 15.86 -10.90
N PHE A 242 -11.40 15.18 -10.72
CA PHE A 242 -12.47 15.08 -11.74
C PHE A 242 -12.93 16.44 -12.26
N THR A 243 -13.08 17.42 -11.35
CA THR A 243 -13.53 18.77 -11.72
C THR A 243 -12.53 19.48 -12.64
N ALA A 244 -11.25 19.38 -12.32
CA ALA A 244 -10.18 20.03 -13.08
C ALA A 244 -9.99 19.40 -14.47
N ILE A 245 -10.04 18.08 -14.56
CA ILE A 245 -9.89 17.38 -15.85
C ILE A 245 -11.18 17.34 -16.66
N LYS A 246 -12.31 17.75 -16.08
CA LYS A 246 -13.64 17.76 -16.69
C LYS A 246 -14.05 16.37 -17.22
N PHE A 247 -13.79 15.38 -16.42
CA PHE A 247 -14.04 13.98 -16.73
C PHE A 247 -14.93 13.36 -15.66
N GLY A 248 -15.88 12.50 -16.08
CA GLY A 248 -16.79 11.85 -15.15
C GLY A 248 -17.75 12.82 -14.45
N LYS A 249 -18.61 12.26 -13.64
CA LYS A 249 -19.50 13.02 -12.76
C LYS A 249 -19.27 12.54 -11.33
N THR A 250 -19.04 13.49 -10.43
CA THR A 250 -19.01 13.21 -9.00
C THR A 250 -19.94 14.20 -8.28
N ASN A 251 -20.22 13.95 -7.03
CA ASN A 251 -21.04 14.83 -6.23
C ASN A 251 -20.19 15.97 -5.65
N ASP A 252 -20.69 17.19 -5.67
CA ASP A 252 -19.99 18.36 -5.13
C ASP A 252 -19.63 18.21 -3.65
N LYS A 253 -20.36 17.40 -2.88
CA LYS A 253 -20.04 17.07 -1.48
C LYS A 253 -18.66 16.44 -1.30
N VAL A 254 -18.10 15.80 -2.31
CA VAL A 254 -16.72 15.30 -2.28
C VAL A 254 -15.76 16.45 -1.94
N TYR A 255 -15.99 17.62 -2.51
CA TYR A 255 -15.13 18.79 -2.34
C TYR A 255 -15.54 19.69 -1.17
N THR A 256 -16.81 19.71 -0.82
CA THR A 256 -17.35 20.63 0.22
C THR A 256 -17.48 20.01 1.59
N GLU A 257 -17.68 18.68 1.66
CA GLU A 257 -17.98 17.98 2.92
C GLU A 257 -17.08 16.78 3.20
N LEU A 258 -16.61 16.05 2.15
CA LEU A 258 -15.91 14.77 2.31
C LEU A 258 -14.41 14.89 2.24
N THR A 259 -13.88 16.00 1.71
CA THR A 259 -12.45 16.33 1.67
C THR A 259 -12.25 17.77 2.12
N SER A 260 -11.02 18.13 2.44
CA SER A 260 -10.56 19.49 2.73
C SER A 260 -9.14 19.67 2.22
N GLU A 261 -8.50 20.77 2.56
CA GLU A 261 -7.06 20.96 2.30
C GLU A 261 -6.17 20.17 3.27
N HIS A 262 -6.75 19.60 4.34
CA HIS A 262 -5.97 18.92 5.37
C HIS A 262 -5.63 17.49 4.96
N PRO A 263 -4.35 17.05 5.06
CA PRO A 263 -3.90 15.72 4.65
C PRO A 263 -4.68 14.57 5.30
N ILE A 264 -5.06 14.72 6.57
CA ILE A 264 -5.81 13.68 7.29
C ILE A 264 -7.21 13.51 6.67
N ASP A 265 -7.89 14.60 6.34
CA ASP A 265 -9.21 14.54 5.71
C ASP A 265 -9.14 13.90 4.32
N LEU A 266 -8.11 14.22 3.55
CA LEU A 266 -7.87 13.62 2.24
C LEU A 266 -7.62 12.12 2.34
N CYS A 267 -6.77 11.69 3.27
CA CYS A 267 -6.48 10.28 3.51
C CYS A 267 -7.71 9.55 4.09
N ARG A 268 -8.50 10.21 4.95
CA ARG A 268 -9.78 9.67 5.45
C ARG A 268 -10.75 9.37 4.32
N TYR A 269 -10.79 10.20 3.29
CA TYR A 269 -11.60 9.93 2.10
C TYR A 269 -11.13 8.66 1.35
N GLN A 270 -9.82 8.39 1.31
CA GLN A 270 -9.31 7.11 0.79
C GLN A 270 -9.77 5.92 1.65
N VAL A 271 -9.77 6.06 2.97
CA VAL A 271 -10.29 5.03 3.89
C VAL A 271 -11.78 4.78 3.65
N ALA A 272 -12.56 5.84 3.47
CA ALA A 272 -13.98 5.75 3.18
C ALA A 272 -14.26 4.93 1.92
N ASN A 273 -13.45 5.08 0.88
CA ASN A 273 -13.55 4.30 -0.36
C ASN A 273 -13.11 2.84 -0.21
N GLY A 274 -12.51 2.46 0.90
CA GLY A 274 -12.24 1.09 1.31
C GLY A 274 -13.36 0.51 2.18
N TYR A 275 -14.61 0.79 1.85
CA TYR A 275 -15.80 0.39 2.62
C TYR A 275 -15.73 0.87 4.07
N MET A 276 -15.41 2.16 4.26
CA MET A 276 -15.27 2.79 5.59
C MET A 276 -14.23 2.08 6.48
N GLY A 277 -13.16 1.57 5.89
CA GLY A 277 -12.10 0.88 6.62
C GLY A 277 -12.30 -0.62 6.83
N ARG A 278 -13.36 -1.23 6.27
CA ARG A 278 -13.50 -2.70 6.27
C ARG A 278 -12.39 -3.37 5.46
N VAL A 279 -11.86 -2.68 4.47
CA VAL A 279 -10.65 -3.05 3.74
C VAL A 279 -9.53 -2.12 4.21
N GLY A 280 -8.37 -2.69 4.52
CA GLY A 280 -7.24 -1.92 5.03
C GLY A 280 -6.65 -1.01 3.96
N LEU A 281 -6.26 0.20 4.36
CA LEU A 281 -5.51 1.13 3.52
C LEU A 281 -4.05 1.19 3.98
N ILE A 282 -3.13 0.87 3.09
CA ILE A 282 -1.70 1.14 3.29
C ILE A 282 -1.24 2.19 2.29
N ASN A 283 -0.49 3.19 2.79
CA ASN A 283 0.07 4.22 1.90
C ASN A 283 1.51 3.89 1.54
N SER A 284 1.90 4.24 0.32
CA SER A 284 3.25 4.02 -0.19
C SER A 284 4.23 5.06 0.33
N GLY A 285 5.48 4.62 0.55
CA GLY A 285 6.55 5.50 1.04
C GLY A 285 7.10 6.49 0.02
N GLY A 286 6.88 6.26 -1.28
CA GLY A 286 7.41 7.11 -2.34
C GLY A 286 8.90 6.91 -2.63
N GLU A 287 9.45 7.78 -3.47
CA GLU A 287 10.87 7.75 -3.84
C GLU A 287 11.78 8.16 -2.69
N SER A 288 13.03 7.68 -2.74
CA SER A 288 14.06 8.15 -1.81
C SER A 288 14.55 9.54 -2.26
N HIS A 289 14.59 10.47 -1.29
CA HIS A 289 15.14 11.83 -1.45
C HIS A 289 16.37 12.06 -0.57
N GLY A 290 16.96 10.99 -0.03
CA GLY A 290 18.16 11.08 0.81
C GLY A 290 17.86 11.58 2.22
N SER A 291 18.37 12.77 2.59
CA SER A 291 18.32 13.30 3.96
C SER A 291 16.90 13.58 4.50
N SER A 292 15.91 13.74 3.63
CA SER A 292 14.51 13.96 4.05
C SER A 292 13.69 12.69 4.25
N ASP A 293 14.21 11.52 3.89
CA ASP A 293 13.47 10.26 3.86
C ASP A 293 12.82 9.90 5.19
N LEU A 294 13.57 10.03 6.28
CA LEU A 294 13.07 9.68 7.62
C LEU A 294 11.90 10.57 8.03
N LYS A 295 12.03 11.87 7.80
CA LYS A 295 10.97 12.83 8.09
C LYS A 295 9.73 12.61 7.24
N ASP A 296 9.91 12.41 5.94
CA ASP A 296 8.82 12.16 5.01
C ASP A 296 8.06 10.88 5.39
N ALA A 297 8.79 9.84 5.78
CA ALA A 297 8.19 8.58 6.25
C ALA A 297 7.37 8.75 7.54
N VAL A 298 7.87 9.53 8.50
CA VAL A 298 7.15 9.84 9.75
C VAL A 298 5.87 10.60 9.46
N ILE A 299 5.92 11.64 8.63
CA ILE A 299 4.74 12.41 8.23
C ILE A 299 3.70 11.51 7.57
N THR A 300 4.11 10.67 6.62
CA THR A 300 3.22 9.74 5.93
C THR A 300 2.56 8.77 6.93
N ALA A 301 3.32 8.22 7.87
CA ALA A 301 2.81 7.31 8.90
C ALA A 301 1.79 7.99 9.81
N ILE A 302 2.06 9.21 10.26
CA ILE A 302 1.13 9.98 11.11
C ILE A 302 -0.18 10.24 10.37
N VAL A 303 -0.12 10.71 9.13
CA VAL A 303 -1.31 10.97 8.31
C VAL A 303 -2.13 9.69 8.11
N ASN A 304 -1.48 8.59 7.70
CA ASN A 304 -2.14 7.31 7.52
C ASN A 304 -2.83 6.83 8.80
N LYS A 305 -2.10 6.77 9.92
CA LYS A 305 -2.64 6.31 11.20
C LYS A 305 -3.82 7.16 11.66
N ARG A 306 -3.65 8.48 11.66
CA ARG A 306 -4.67 9.41 12.15
C ARG A 306 -5.92 9.44 11.27
N ALA A 307 -5.76 9.17 9.98
CA ALA A 307 -6.90 9.03 9.06
C ALA A 307 -7.68 7.72 9.23
N GLY A 308 -7.16 6.73 9.91
CA GLY A 308 -7.77 5.41 10.06
C GLY A 308 -7.18 4.37 9.10
N GLY A 309 -6.02 4.64 8.51
CA GLY A 309 -5.29 3.69 7.68
C GLY A 309 -4.70 2.53 8.49
N MET A 310 -4.29 1.47 7.79
CA MET A 310 -3.77 0.25 8.38
C MET A 310 -2.24 0.22 8.51
N GLY A 311 -1.53 1.07 7.81
CA GLY A 311 -0.07 1.05 7.84
C GLY A 311 0.60 1.62 6.61
N LEU A 312 1.89 1.36 6.52
CA LEU A 312 2.71 1.75 5.38
C LEU A 312 3.34 0.55 4.68
N ILE A 313 3.59 0.77 3.40
CA ILE A 313 4.41 -0.10 2.57
C ILE A 313 5.55 0.76 1.99
N SER A 314 6.73 0.62 2.57
CA SER A 314 7.88 1.50 2.31
C SER A 314 9.07 0.69 1.80
N GLY A 315 9.49 0.95 0.57
CA GLY A 315 10.54 0.19 -0.12
C GLY A 315 11.80 1.01 -0.38
N ARG A 316 11.80 1.83 -1.43
CA ARG A 316 13.01 2.55 -1.89
C ARG A 316 13.70 3.37 -0.80
N LYS A 317 12.95 4.02 0.07
CA LYS A 317 13.51 4.74 1.23
C LYS A 317 14.26 3.84 2.20
N ALA A 318 13.93 2.55 2.23
CA ALA A 318 14.57 1.58 3.13
C ALA A 318 15.75 0.85 2.46
N PHE A 319 15.63 0.44 1.18
CA PHE A 319 16.66 -0.39 0.57
C PHE A 319 17.66 0.39 -0.31
N GLN A 320 17.42 1.66 -0.63
CA GLN A 320 18.37 2.47 -1.40
C GLN A 320 19.37 3.22 -0.52
N LYS A 321 19.79 2.58 0.55
CA LYS A 321 20.74 3.09 1.54
C LYS A 321 21.41 1.93 2.29
N PRO A 322 22.41 2.19 3.16
CA PRO A 322 22.97 1.14 4.01
C PRO A 322 21.89 0.45 4.82
N MET A 323 22.02 -0.86 5.03
CA MET A 323 21.01 -1.68 5.73
C MET A 323 20.66 -1.12 7.11
N LYS A 324 21.66 -0.66 7.86
CA LYS A 324 21.45 -0.04 9.18
C LYS A 324 20.46 1.14 9.11
N ASP A 325 20.61 2.00 8.12
CA ASP A 325 19.76 3.17 7.96
C ASP A 325 18.36 2.79 7.46
N GLY A 326 18.25 1.75 6.65
CA GLY A 326 16.97 1.18 6.24
C GLY A 326 16.20 0.58 7.40
N ILE A 327 16.88 -0.15 8.28
CA ILE A 327 16.29 -0.70 9.52
C ILE A 327 15.78 0.43 10.41
N GLU A 328 16.58 1.48 10.61
CA GLU A 328 16.19 2.65 11.39
C GLU A 328 14.93 3.31 10.83
N LEU A 329 14.86 3.51 9.53
CA LEU A 329 13.69 4.09 8.88
C LEU A 329 12.44 3.25 9.10
N LEU A 330 12.52 1.94 8.91
CA LEU A 330 11.40 1.02 9.13
C LEU A 330 10.96 1.02 10.59
N ASN A 331 11.90 0.99 11.53
CA ASN A 331 11.61 1.05 12.96
C ASN A 331 10.94 2.38 13.35
N THR A 332 11.40 3.48 12.79
CA THR A 332 10.82 4.81 13.06
C THR A 332 9.38 4.92 12.56
N ILE A 333 9.07 4.34 11.40
CA ILE A 333 7.70 4.21 10.92
C ILE A 333 6.85 3.42 11.93
N GLN A 334 7.34 2.28 12.36
CA GLN A 334 6.64 1.41 13.31
C GLN A 334 6.42 2.10 14.66
N ASP A 335 7.37 2.90 15.12
CA ASP A 335 7.24 3.69 16.34
C ASP A 335 6.04 4.64 16.32
N VAL A 336 5.71 5.21 15.16
CA VAL A 336 4.50 6.03 15.00
C VAL A 336 3.24 5.22 15.30
N TYR A 337 3.16 3.99 14.79
CA TYR A 337 1.99 3.12 15.02
C TYR A 337 1.92 2.59 16.45
N LEU A 338 3.06 2.42 17.11
CA LEU A 338 3.14 2.00 18.51
C LEU A 338 2.90 3.14 19.50
N ASP A 339 3.01 4.39 19.07
CA ASP A 339 2.82 5.55 19.93
C ASP A 339 1.33 5.77 20.22
N SER A 340 0.93 5.50 21.46
CA SER A 340 -0.46 5.64 21.91
C SER A 340 -0.95 7.10 21.95
N SER A 341 -0.05 8.08 21.92
CA SER A 341 -0.41 9.50 21.86
C SER A 341 -0.84 9.94 20.45
N ILE A 342 -0.49 9.17 19.41
CA ILE A 342 -0.92 9.41 18.03
C ILE A 342 -2.20 8.61 17.80
N THR A 343 -3.33 9.27 17.97
CA THR A 343 -4.67 8.66 17.91
C THR A 343 -5.36 8.89 16.58
N ILE A 344 -6.45 8.18 16.34
CA ILE A 344 -7.34 8.42 15.19
C ILE A 344 -7.99 9.80 15.37
N ALA A 345 -7.92 10.60 14.34
CA ALA A 345 -8.49 11.96 14.35
C ALA A 345 -10.01 11.97 14.27
#